data_ab252bf8febb91ded5d3b7d150472048
#
_entry.id   ab252bf8febb91ded5d3b7d150472048
#
_cell.length_a   1.000
_cell.length_b   1.000
_cell.length_c   1.000
_cell.angle_alpha   90.00
_cell.angle_beta   90.00
_cell.angle_gamma   90.00
#
_symmetry.space_group_name_H-M   'P 1'
#
loop_
_entity.id
_entity.type
_entity.pdbx_description
1 polymer ?
#
loop_
_entity_poly.entity_id
_entity_poly.type
_entity_poly.pdbx_seq_one_letter_code
_entity_poly.pdbx_strand_id
1 'polypeptide(L)'
;MAKGKAQLITIAEEHDVRVSGLLQTPADARACYVLAHGAGAGMNHPFMAAVAAELEQRGIATLRYQFPYMERGSKRVDPPPIAHATVRAAVAAARAALGNLPLIAGGKSFGGRMTSQAQAEAPLPGVVGLAFLGFPLHPAGKPSQERAAHLSKMQIPMLFLQGTRDTLASLDQLEPVCKALGRRATLRLFADADHSFLPTKSGRTDAQVRGEMCDALAAWVDGLL
;
A
#
# COMPACT_ATOMS: atom_id res chain seq x y z
N MET A 1 9.00 -17.23 -17.11
CA MET A 1 9.32 -15.83 -17.50
C MET A 1 10.50 -15.34 -16.65
N ALA A 2 11.44 -14.60 -17.25
CA ALA A 2 12.58 -14.06 -16.50
C ALA A 2 12.07 -13.04 -15.47
N LYS A 3 12.46 -13.18 -14.21
CA LYS A 3 12.16 -12.20 -13.17
C LYS A 3 12.82 -10.87 -13.56
N GLY A 4 12.02 -9.81 -13.72
CA GLY A 4 12.56 -8.47 -13.92
C GLY A 4 13.39 -8.06 -12.69
N LYS A 5 14.61 -7.58 -12.93
CA LYS A 5 15.46 -7.07 -11.84
C LYS A 5 14.91 -5.72 -11.40
N ALA A 6 14.62 -5.57 -10.11
CA ALA A 6 14.20 -4.27 -9.58
C ALA A 6 15.30 -3.22 -9.84
N GLN A 7 14.91 -2.11 -10.45
CA GLN A 7 15.79 -0.98 -10.73
C GLN A 7 15.78 -0.01 -9.55
N LEU A 8 16.94 0.32 -9.03
CA LEU A 8 17.08 1.38 -8.04
C LEU A 8 16.90 2.73 -8.74
N ILE A 9 16.04 3.56 -8.22
CA ILE A 9 15.82 4.94 -8.67
C ILE A 9 15.94 5.91 -7.51
N THR A 10 16.26 7.16 -7.82
CA THR A 10 16.22 8.26 -6.86
C THR A 10 14.94 9.04 -7.08
N ILE A 11 14.17 9.24 -6.01
CA ILE A 11 12.95 10.04 -5.99
C ILE A 11 13.32 11.37 -5.35
N ALA A 12 13.19 12.47 -6.11
CA ALA A 12 13.39 13.82 -5.61
C ALA A 12 12.10 14.34 -4.99
N GLU A 13 12.20 14.89 -3.79
CA GLU A 13 11.14 15.64 -3.13
C GLU A 13 11.40 17.16 -3.23
N GLU A 14 10.43 17.96 -2.84
CA GLU A 14 10.64 19.40 -2.65
C GLU A 14 11.74 19.64 -1.59
N HIS A 15 12.48 20.74 -1.73
CA HIS A 15 13.58 21.13 -0.83
C HIS A 15 14.81 20.19 -0.82
N ASP A 16 15.16 19.60 -1.97
CA ASP A 16 16.36 18.74 -2.15
C ASP A 16 16.38 17.46 -1.31
N VAL A 17 15.28 17.09 -0.68
CA VAL A 17 15.15 15.78 -0.03
C VAL A 17 15.08 14.70 -1.10
N ARG A 18 15.91 13.68 -0.97
CA ARG A 18 15.96 12.53 -1.88
C ARG A 18 15.74 11.24 -1.12
N VAL A 19 14.91 10.37 -1.68
CA VAL A 19 14.68 9.03 -1.15
C VAL A 19 14.90 7.98 -2.22
N SER A 20 15.25 6.79 -1.81
CA SER A 20 15.44 5.63 -2.69
C SER A 20 14.11 5.00 -3.06
N GLY A 21 14.02 4.52 -4.30
CA GLY A 21 12.91 3.71 -4.79
C GLY A 21 13.41 2.47 -5.53
N LEU A 22 12.62 1.41 -5.53
CA LEU A 22 12.83 0.19 -6.28
C LEU A 22 11.67 0.00 -7.26
N LEU A 23 11.92 0.30 -8.52
CA LEU A 23 10.97 0.09 -9.61
C LEU A 23 11.15 -1.32 -10.18
N GLN A 24 10.08 -2.09 -10.22
CA GLN A 24 10.03 -3.43 -10.80
C GLN A 24 8.87 -3.49 -11.78
N THR A 25 9.19 -3.72 -13.07
CA THR A 25 8.20 -3.60 -14.15
C THR A 25 8.23 -4.86 -15.01
N PRO A 26 7.17 -5.70 -14.99
CA PRO A 26 7.02 -6.77 -15.96
C PRO A 26 6.82 -6.21 -17.38
N ALA A 27 7.18 -6.99 -18.39
CA ALA A 27 7.07 -6.56 -19.79
C ALA A 27 5.63 -6.27 -20.24
N ASP A 28 4.67 -6.93 -19.62
CA ASP A 28 3.22 -6.84 -19.86
C ASP A 28 2.49 -6.05 -18.77
N ALA A 29 3.16 -5.09 -18.14
CA ALA A 29 2.57 -4.31 -17.06
C ALA A 29 1.31 -3.56 -17.51
N ARG A 30 0.18 -3.78 -16.83
CA ARG A 30 -1.09 -3.10 -17.10
C ARG A 30 -1.47 -2.04 -16.08
N ALA A 31 -0.80 -2.04 -14.93
CA ALA A 31 -0.90 -1.02 -13.88
C ALA A 31 0.40 -0.99 -13.06
N CYS A 32 0.59 0.07 -12.28
CA CYS A 32 1.68 0.14 -11.30
C CYS A 32 1.14 0.40 -9.91
N TYR A 33 1.59 -0.40 -8.94
CA TYR A 33 1.31 -0.16 -7.52
C TYR A 33 2.46 0.62 -6.88
N VAL A 34 2.21 1.89 -6.55
CA VAL A 34 3.09 2.75 -5.74
C VAL A 34 2.93 2.32 -4.28
N LEU A 35 3.86 1.50 -3.81
CA LEU A 35 3.74 0.65 -2.63
C LEU A 35 4.60 1.17 -1.47
N ALA A 36 3.96 1.88 -0.54
CA ALA A 36 4.57 2.41 0.66
C ALA A 36 4.78 1.32 1.74
N HIS A 37 5.93 1.35 2.42
CA HIS A 37 6.23 0.41 3.48
C HIS A 37 5.57 0.76 4.82
N GLY A 38 5.44 -0.23 5.71
CA GLY A 38 5.00 -0.05 7.09
C GLY A 38 6.04 0.64 7.98
N ALA A 39 5.62 1.10 9.15
CA ALA A 39 6.52 1.76 10.11
C ALA A 39 7.73 0.86 10.44
N GLY A 40 8.93 1.39 10.28
CA GLY A 40 10.20 0.71 10.60
C GLY A 40 10.60 -0.42 9.66
N ALA A 41 9.83 -0.70 8.58
CA ALA A 41 10.11 -1.81 7.68
C ALA A 41 11.11 -1.46 6.56
N GLY A 42 10.91 -0.31 5.92
CA GLY A 42 11.68 0.07 4.73
C GLY A 42 11.27 -0.68 3.46
N MET A 43 11.71 -0.17 2.31
CA MET A 43 11.36 -0.72 0.98
C MET A 43 11.95 -2.11 0.72
N ASN A 44 13.01 -2.47 1.41
CA ASN A 44 13.72 -3.76 1.27
C ASN A 44 13.17 -4.85 2.19
N HIS A 45 12.17 -4.56 3.02
CA HIS A 45 11.59 -5.56 3.93
C HIS A 45 11.14 -6.81 3.15
N PRO A 46 11.40 -8.05 3.64
CA PRO A 46 11.08 -9.29 2.93
C PRO A 46 9.62 -9.38 2.46
N PHE A 47 8.66 -8.95 3.29
CA PHE A 47 7.25 -8.90 2.90
C PHE A 47 7.03 -8.00 1.68
N MET A 48 7.62 -6.80 1.66
CA MET A 48 7.47 -5.85 0.54
C MET A 48 8.08 -6.40 -0.75
N ALA A 49 9.25 -7.05 -0.65
CA ALA A 49 9.92 -7.69 -1.77
C ALA A 49 9.10 -8.87 -2.31
N ALA A 50 8.54 -9.69 -1.42
CA ALA A 50 7.72 -10.84 -1.80
C ALA A 50 6.41 -10.39 -2.48
N VAL A 51 5.73 -9.36 -1.95
CA VAL A 51 4.52 -8.78 -2.59
C VAL A 51 4.86 -8.26 -3.99
N ALA A 52 5.97 -7.54 -4.16
CA ALA A 52 6.37 -7.04 -5.47
C ALA A 52 6.65 -8.17 -6.48
N ALA A 53 7.31 -9.25 -6.05
CA ALA A 53 7.57 -10.41 -6.90
C ALA A 53 6.28 -11.16 -7.28
N GLU A 54 5.31 -11.25 -6.39
CA GLU A 54 3.99 -11.84 -6.65
C GLU A 54 3.16 -10.99 -7.63
N LEU A 55 3.19 -9.65 -7.47
CA LEU A 55 2.47 -8.74 -8.36
C LEU A 55 3.08 -8.68 -9.76
N GLU A 56 4.42 -8.78 -9.86
CA GLU A 56 5.11 -8.90 -11.15
C GLU A 56 4.59 -10.10 -11.96
N GLN A 57 4.40 -11.26 -11.32
CA GLN A 57 3.85 -12.46 -11.96
C GLN A 57 2.40 -12.29 -12.45
N ARG A 58 1.73 -11.27 -11.95
CA ARG A 58 0.34 -10.88 -12.28
C ARG A 58 0.27 -9.66 -13.21
N GLY A 59 1.37 -9.27 -13.84
CA GLY A 59 1.44 -8.13 -14.76
C GLY A 59 1.19 -6.78 -14.09
N ILE A 60 1.55 -6.65 -12.82
CA ILE A 60 1.46 -5.38 -12.08
C ILE A 60 2.88 -4.92 -11.71
N ALA A 61 3.28 -3.77 -12.25
CA ALA A 61 4.51 -3.11 -11.84
C ALA A 61 4.41 -2.62 -10.38
N THR A 62 5.54 -2.50 -9.72
CA THR A 62 5.60 -1.92 -8.37
C THR A 62 6.70 -0.89 -8.26
N LEU A 63 6.39 0.24 -7.62
CA LEU A 63 7.38 1.17 -7.11
C LEU A 63 7.34 1.12 -5.58
N ARG A 64 8.30 0.43 -4.97
CA ARG A 64 8.55 0.47 -3.53
C ARG A 64 9.49 1.62 -3.24
N TYR A 65 9.25 2.40 -2.21
CA TYR A 65 10.07 3.56 -1.90
C TYR A 65 10.31 3.70 -0.41
N GLN A 66 11.33 4.45 -0.06
CA GLN A 66 11.75 4.72 1.30
C GLN A 66 11.10 6.00 1.80
N PHE A 67 10.65 6.04 3.07
CA PHE A 67 10.37 7.32 3.73
C PHE A 67 11.67 7.95 4.25
N PRO A 68 11.76 9.29 4.35
CA PRO A 68 13.00 9.98 4.73
C PRO A 68 13.59 9.53 6.06
N TYR A 69 12.77 9.19 7.06
CA TYR A 69 13.28 8.68 8.35
C TYR A 69 14.06 7.37 8.18
N MET A 70 13.64 6.50 7.25
CA MET A 70 14.34 5.25 6.98
C MET A 70 15.63 5.48 6.20
N GLU A 71 15.67 6.45 5.26
CA GLU A 71 16.93 6.86 4.62
C GLU A 71 17.97 7.32 5.64
N ARG A 72 17.53 8.04 6.66
CA ARG A 72 18.40 8.49 7.76
C ARG A 72 18.70 7.42 8.79
N GLY A 73 18.23 6.18 8.62
CA GLY A 73 18.40 5.10 9.60
C GLY A 73 17.66 5.34 10.92
N SER A 74 16.67 6.23 10.95
CA SER A 74 15.88 6.54 12.16
C SER A 74 14.79 5.48 12.38
N LYS A 75 14.47 5.21 13.65
CA LYS A 75 13.32 4.39 14.05
C LYS A 75 12.04 5.23 14.23
N ARG A 76 12.17 6.56 14.33
CA ARG A 76 11.04 7.48 14.51
C ARG A 76 10.48 7.88 13.17
N VAL A 77 9.22 7.50 12.93
CA VAL A 77 8.50 7.84 11.70
C VAL A 77 8.43 9.36 11.48
N ASP A 78 8.45 9.77 10.22
CA ASP A 78 8.26 11.16 9.85
C ASP A 78 6.84 11.64 10.22
N PRO A 79 6.68 12.92 10.57
CA PRO A 79 5.37 13.52 10.74
C PRO A 79 4.58 13.50 9.40
N PRO A 80 3.23 13.52 9.48
CA PRO A 80 2.39 13.38 8.29
C PRO A 80 2.76 14.30 7.11
N PRO A 81 3.05 15.61 7.28
CA PRO A 81 3.38 16.45 6.13
C PRO A 81 4.59 15.96 5.32
N ILE A 82 5.65 15.49 5.99
CA ILE A 82 6.84 14.92 5.32
C ILE A 82 6.48 13.62 4.62
N ALA A 83 5.74 12.73 5.30
CA ALA A 83 5.32 11.47 4.70
C ALA A 83 4.40 11.69 3.48
N HIS A 84 3.50 12.69 3.53
CA HIS A 84 2.62 13.04 2.40
C HIS A 84 3.41 13.60 1.22
N ALA A 85 4.41 14.44 1.45
CA ALA A 85 5.31 14.94 0.40
C ALA A 85 6.04 13.77 -0.29
N THR A 86 6.57 12.81 0.50
CA THR A 86 7.22 11.61 -0.03
C THR A 86 6.26 10.76 -0.88
N VAL A 87 5.02 10.57 -0.43
CA VAL A 87 3.99 9.86 -1.23
C VAL A 87 3.78 10.55 -2.58
N ARG A 88 3.63 11.88 -2.59
CA ARG A 88 3.43 12.65 -3.82
C ARG A 88 4.62 12.52 -4.76
N ALA A 89 5.84 12.64 -4.23
CA ALA A 89 7.07 12.47 -5.00
C ALA A 89 7.19 11.06 -5.60
N ALA A 90 6.82 10.02 -4.85
CA ALA A 90 6.82 8.65 -5.34
C ALA A 90 5.80 8.43 -6.47
N VAL A 91 4.60 9.00 -6.35
CA VAL A 91 3.59 8.96 -7.42
C VAL A 91 4.08 9.71 -8.66
N ALA A 92 4.69 10.89 -8.50
CA ALA A 92 5.26 11.67 -9.61
C ALA A 92 6.39 10.88 -10.30
N ALA A 93 7.28 10.23 -9.54
CA ALA A 93 8.34 9.39 -10.07
C ALA A 93 7.81 8.19 -10.86
N ALA A 94 6.76 7.52 -10.35
CA ALA A 94 6.09 6.44 -11.08
C ALA A 94 5.51 6.92 -12.41
N ARG A 95 4.84 8.07 -12.42
CA ARG A 95 4.31 8.71 -13.64
C ARG A 95 5.41 9.03 -14.64
N ALA A 96 6.51 9.63 -14.17
CA ALA A 96 7.64 9.98 -15.03
C ALA A 96 8.29 8.72 -15.66
N ALA A 97 8.41 7.63 -14.90
CA ALA A 97 9.03 6.40 -15.36
C ALA A 97 8.14 5.55 -16.27
N LEU A 98 6.82 5.57 -16.06
CA LEU A 98 5.87 4.62 -16.67
C LEU A 98 4.82 5.29 -17.58
N GLY A 99 4.90 6.60 -17.78
CA GLY A 99 4.01 7.33 -18.66
C GLY A 99 2.54 7.26 -18.24
N ASN A 100 1.68 6.77 -19.15
CA ASN A 100 0.23 6.74 -18.95
C ASN A 100 -0.27 5.45 -18.26
N LEU A 101 0.62 4.61 -17.74
CA LEU A 101 0.21 3.41 -17.02
C LEU A 101 -0.65 3.80 -15.81
N PRO A 102 -1.85 3.21 -15.63
CA PRO A 102 -2.70 3.49 -14.47
C PRO A 102 -1.96 3.20 -13.15
N LEU A 103 -2.08 4.12 -12.18
CA LEU A 103 -1.43 3.98 -10.89
C LEU A 103 -2.44 3.57 -9.82
N ILE A 104 -2.08 2.56 -9.05
CA ILE A 104 -2.66 2.27 -7.74
C ILE A 104 -1.68 2.82 -6.70
N ALA A 105 -2.18 3.52 -5.69
CA ALA A 105 -1.33 3.97 -4.59
C ALA A 105 -1.78 3.35 -3.27
N GLY A 106 -0.90 3.29 -2.29
CA GLY A 106 -1.24 2.73 -0.98
C GLY A 106 -0.04 2.09 -0.29
N GLY A 107 -0.27 0.97 0.37
CA GLY A 107 0.83 0.27 1.03
C GLY A 107 0.46 -0.44 2.32
N LYS A 108 1.50 -0.87 3.01
CA LYS A 108 1.41 -1.60 4.27
C LYS A 108 1.20 -0.65 5.44
N SER A 109 0.14 -0.86 6.23
CA SER A 109 -0.04 -0.23 7.54
C SER A 109 0.16 1.31 7.51
N PHE A 110 1.19 1.84 8.16
CA PHE A 110 1.57 3.26 8.16
C PHE A 110 1.60 3.84 6.74
N GLY A 111 2.25 3.16 5.80
CA GLY A 111 2.36 3.62 4.42
C GLY A 111 1.01 3.78 3.73
N GLY A 112 0.09 2.80 3.90
CA GLY A 112 -1.27 2.90 3.37
C GLY A 112 -2.04 4.08 3.96
N ARG A 113 -1.91 4.31 5.28
CA ARG A 113 -2.55 5.45 5.95
C ARG A 113 -1.99 6.78 5.49
N MET A 114 -0.67 6.93 5.36
CA MET A 114 -0.06 8.17 4.85
C MET A 114 -0.48 8.45 3.41
N THR A 115 -0.53 7.41 2.57
CA THR A 115 -1.01 7.54 1.18
C THR A 115 -2.46 8.00 1.12
N SER A 116 -3.34 7.43 1.93
CA SER A 116 -4.75 7.83 1.95
C SER A 116 -4.95 9.26 2.46
N GLN A 117 -4.16 9.69 3.45
CA GLN A 117 -4.19 11.07 3.93
C GLN A 117 -3.69 12.05 2.85
N ALA A 118 -2.59 11.74 2.19
CA ALA A 118 -2.09 12.55 1.06
C ALA A 118 -3.14 12.67 -0.06
N GLN A 119 -3.81 11.58 -0.43
CA GLN A 119 -4.89 11.59 -1.41
C GLN A 119 -6.09 12.43 -0.96
N ALA A 120 -6.44 12.41 0.34
CA ALA A 120 -7.56 13.16 0.90
C ALA A 120 -7.29 14.68 0.98
N GLU A 121 -6.02 15.08 1.12
CA GLU A 121 -5.60 16.49 1.08
C GLU A 121 -5.69 17.08 -0.32
N ALA A 122 -5.16 16.36 -1.31
CA ALA A 122 -5.28 16.71 -2.72
C ALA A 122 -5.11 15.44 -3.58
N PRO A 123 -5.87 15.26 -4.67
CA PRO A 123 -5.76 14.09 -5.54
C PRO A 123 -4.34 13.83 -6.00
N LEU A 124 -3.93 12.56 -5.96
CA LEU A 124 -2.64 12.09 -6.47
C LEU A 124 -2.75 11.89 -7.99
N PRO A 125 -1.95 12.58 -8.82
CA PRO A 125 -2.10 12.55 -10.28
C PRO A 125 -1.93 11.14 -10.86
N GLY A 126 -2.91 10.69 -11.65
CA GLY A 126 -2.89 9.39 -12.33
C GLY A 126 -3.20 8.19 -11.43
N VAL A 127 -3.50 8.40 -10.16
CA VAL A 127 -3.95 7.34 -9.26
C VAL A 127 -5.44 7.08 -9.48
N VAL A 128 -5.78 5.86 -9.88
CA VAL A 128 -7.15 5.42 -10.17
C VAL A 128 -7.81 4.68 -9.00
N GLY A 129 -7.04 4.30 -8.00
CA GLY A 129 -7.55 3.64 -6.80
C GLY A 129 -6.49 3.51 -5.71
N LEU A 130 -6.93 3.25 -4.47
CA LEU A 130 -6.04 3.00 -3.33
C LEU A 130 -6.15 1.56 -2.87
N ALA A 131 -5.01 0.93 -2.53
CA ALA A 131 -4.98 -0.41 -1.96
C ALA A 131 -4.22 -0.42 -0.63
N PHE A 132 -4.81 -1.05 0.38
CA PHE A 132 -4.27 -1.09 1.74
C PHE A 132 -3.96 -2.53 2.15
N LEU A 133 -2.72 -2.79 2.53
CA LEU A 133 -2.27 -4.07 3.08
C LEU A 133 -2.29 -3.96 4.62
N GLY A 134 -3.46 -4.22 5.24
CA GLY A 134 -3.68 -4.02 6.67
C GLY A 134 -3.78 -2.54 7.05
N PHE A 135 -4.96 -1.93 6.87
CA PHE A 135 -5.18 -0.52 7.24
C PHE A 135 -5.28 -0.39 8.77
N PRO A 136 -4.41 0.40 9.42
CA PRO A 136 -4.42 0.52 10.88
C PRO A 136 -5.45 1.57 11.34
N LEU A 137 -6.58 1.16 11.87
CA LEU A 137 -7.60 2.08 12.41
C LEU A 137 -7.18 2.73 13.73
N HIS A 138 -6.45 1.99 14.56
CA HIS A 138 -6.10 2.42 15.91
C HIS A 138 -4.80 1.75 16.40
N PRO A 139 -4.19 2.22 17.48
CA PRO A 139 -3.17 1.47 18.21
C PRO A 139 -3.77 0.20 18.82
N ALA A 140 -2.95 -0.84 19.01
CA ALA A 140 -3.39 -2.06 19.67
C ALA A 140 -4.01 -1.77 21.04
N GLY A 141 -5.16 -2.40 21.33
CA GLY A 141 -5.87 -2.24 22.59
C GLY A 141 -6.59 -0.89 22.80
N LYS A 142 -6.66 -0.03 21.76
CA LYS A 142 -7.37 1.27 21.82
C LYS A 142 -8.29 1.42 20.60
N PRO A 143 -9.42 0.69 20.56
CA PRO A 143 -10.35 0.72 19.42
C PRO A 143 -10.81 2.13 19.09
N SER A 144 -10.74 2.50 17.79
CA SER A 144 -11.15 3.81 17.29
C SER A 144 -11.25 3.77 15.77
N GLN A 145 -12.10 4.62 15.18
CA GLN A 145 -12.20 4.82 13.74
C GLN A 145 -11.58 6.15 13.28
N GLU A 146 -11.00 6.92 14.19
CA GLU A 146 -10.47 8.26 13.92
C GLU A 146 -9.46 8.29 12.77
N ARG A 147 -8.59 7.27 12.69
CA ARG A 147 -7.58 7.17 11.61
C ARG A 147 -8.19 6.95 10.22
N ALA A 148 -9.47 6.61 10.12
CA ALA A 148 -10.21 6.45 8.87
C ALA A 148 -11.10 7.66 8.52
N ALA A 149 -11.24 8.65 9.40
CA ALA A 149 -12.18 9.76 9.21
C ALA A 149 -12.00 10.51 7.88
N HIS A 150 -10.75 10.66 7.40
CA HIS A 150 -10.43 11.31 6.13
C HIS A 150 -10.87 10.51 4.88
N LEU A 151 -11.12 9.19 5.01
CA LEU A 151 -11.48 8.34 3.87
C LEU A 151 -12.82 8.75 3.23
N SER A 152 -13.73 9.32 4.02
CA SER A 152 -15.03 9.81 3.54
C SER A 152 -14.91 10.94 2.51
N LYS A 153 -13.80 11.70 2.53
CA LYS A 153 -13.55 12.83 1.62
C LYS A 153 -13.13 12.40 0.21
N MET A 154 -12.69 11.16 0.03
CA MET A 154 -12.19 10.67 -1.24
C MET A 154 -13.30 10.07 -2.11
N GLN A 155 -13.19 10.22 -3.42
CA GLN A 155 -14.18 9.69 -4.39
C GLN A 155 -13.64 8.52 -5.22
N ILE A 156 -12.38 8.14 -5.06
CA ILE A 156 -11.76 7.03 -5.79
C ILE A 156 -12.01 5.68 -5.11
N PRO A 157 -11.99 4.56 -5.85
CA PRO A 157 -12.09 3.22 -5.29
C PRO A 157 -10.98 2.89 -4.28
N MET A 158 -11.31 2.12 -3.26
CA MET A 158 -10.41 1.70 -2.19
C MET A 158 -10.53 0.20 -1.93
N LEU A 159 -9.40 -0.51 -1.95
CA LEU A 159 -9.32 -1.92 -1.59
C LEU A 159 -8.69 -2.07 -0.20
N PHE A 160 -9.41 -2.69 0.71
CA PHE A 160 -8.93 -3.09 2.03
C PHE A 160 -8.63 -4.59 2.03
N LEU A 161 -7.36 -4.95 2.13
CA LEU A 161 -6.90 -6.31 2.33
C LEU A 161 -6.56 -6.45 3.82
N GLN A 162 -7.33 -7.27 4.56
CA GLN A 162 -7.30 -7.24 6.02
C GLN A 162 -7.32 -8.64 6.62
N GLY A 163 -6.41 -8.90 7.57
CA GLY A 163 -6.44 -10.12 8.36
C GLY A 163 -7.56 -10.09 9.40
N THR A 164 -8.25 -11.21 9.61
CA THR A 164 -9.35 -11.27 10.57
C THR A 164 -8.90 -11.20 12.04
N ARG A 165 -7.60 -11.34 12.30
CA ARG A 165 -6.99 -11.24 13.64
C ARG A 165 -6.08 -10.02 13.79
N ASP A 166 -6.26 -9.03 12.92
CA ASP A 166 -5.50 -7.78 12.99
C ASP A 166 -5.93 -6.95 14.20
N THR A 167 -5.05 -6.83 15.19
CA THR A 167 -5.28 -6.09 16.42
C THR A 167 -5.21 -4.56 16.26
N LEU A 168 -4.84 -4.06 15.07
CA LEU A 168 -4.81 -2.62 14.76
C LEU A 168 -6.06 -2.17 13.98
N ALA A 169 -6.93 -3.11 13.61
CA ALA A 169 -8.19 -2.86 12.91
C ALA A 169 -9.13 -4.06 13.11
N SER A 170 -9.74 -4.16 14.28
CA SER A 170 -10.74 -5.19 14.56
C SER A 170 -11.93 -5.06 13.61
N LEU A 171 -12.54 -6.19 13.24
CA LEU A 171 -13.59 -6.23 12.22
C LEU A 171 -14.83 -5.42 12.61
N ASP A 172 -15.19 -5.44 13.91
CA ASP A 172 -16.28 -4.61 14.47
C ASP A 172 -16.07 -3.11 14.26
N GLN A 173 -14.82 -2.66 14.06
CA GLN A 173 -14.47 -1.28 13.75
C GLN A 173 -14.29 -1.04 12.25
N LEU A 174 -13.71 -1.98 11.51
CA LEU A 174 -13.40 -1.80 10.09
C LEU A 174 -14.62 -1.98 9.18
N GLU A 175 -15.47 -2.97 9.44
CA GLU A 175 -16.66 -3.23 8.62
C GLU A 175 -17.62 -2.04 8.56
N PRO A 176 -17.96 -1.34 9.67
CA PRO A 176 -18.75 -0.13 9.61
C PRO A 176 -18.13 1.00 8.76
N VAL A 177 -16.78 1.15 8.81
CA VAL A 177 -16.08 2.13 7.98
C VAL A 177 -16.24 1.79 6.50
N CYS A 178 -15.99 0.53 6.12
CA CYS A 178 -16.16 0.09 4.73
C CYS A 178 -17.62 0.22 4.26
N LYS A 179 -18.59 -0.12 5.13
CA LYS A 179 -20.03 0.04 4.84
C LYS A 179 -20.39 1.50 4.60
N ALA A 180 -19.89 2.43 5.42
CA ALA A 180 -20.13 3.87 5.26
C ALA A 180 -19.52 4.43 3.96
N LEU A 181 -18.40 3.89 3.49
CA LEU A 181 -17.79 4.23 2.20
C LEU A 181 -18.59 3.70 1.00
N GLY A 182 -19.45 2.73 1.20
CA GLY A 182 -20.32 2.16 0.18
C GLY A 182 -19.54 1.53 -0.98
N ARG A 183 -19.97 1.77 -2.21
CA ARG A 183 -19.35 1.19 -3.42
C ARG A 183 -17.88 1.60 -3.65
N ARG A 184 -17.39 2.60 -2.94
CA ARG A 184 -15.98 3.01 -3.01
C ARG A 184 -15.05 2.07 -2.24
N ALA A 185 -15.55 1.27 -1.30
CA ALA A 185 -14.74 0.34 -0.53
C ALA A 185 -15.00 -1.11 -0.92
N THR A 186 -13.94 -1.82 -1.24
CA THR A 186 -13.92 -3.28 -1.36
C THR A 186 -13.14 -3.83 -0.17
N LEU A 187 -13.77 -4.66 0.66
CA LEU A 187 -13.13 -5.34 1.78
C LEU A 187 -12.89 -6.81 1.43
N ARG A 188 -11.64 -7.26 1.55
CA ARG A 188 -11.21 -8.66 1.41
C ARG A 188 -10.57 -9.12 2.70
N LEU A 189 -11.17 -10.13 3.31
CA LEU A 189 -10.73 -10.68 4.58
C LEU A 189 -9.89 -11.94 4.37
N PHE A 190 -8.79 -12.02 5.11
CA PHE A 190 -7.91 -13.20 5.15
C PHE A 190 -8.09 -13.88 6.50
N ALA A 191 -8.78 -15.02 6.47
CA ALA A 191 -9.10 -15.78 7.68
C ALA A 191 -7.84 -16.14 8.46
N ASP A 192 -7.89 -15.96 9.79
CA ASP A 192 -6.84 -16.27 10.76
C ASP A 192 -5.51 -15.51 10.58
N ALA A 193 -5.42 -14.59 9.63
CA ALA A 193 -4.23 -13.76 9.44
C ALA A 193 -4.22 -12.56 10.41
N ASP A 194 -3.03 -12.25 10.92
CA ASP A 194 -2.77 -11.08 11.76
C ASP A 194 -2.48 -9.82 10.94
N HIS A 195 -2.03 -8.75 11.61
CA HIS A 195 -1.62 -7.51 10.94
C HIS A 195 -0.48 -7.71 9.91
N SER A 196 0.35 -8.71 10.08
CA SER A 196 1.46 -9.05 9.16
C SER A 196 1.06 -10.05 8.07
N PHE A 197 -0.22 -10.43 8.02
CA PHE A 197 -0.76 -11.49 7.16
C PHE A 197 -0.19 -12.89 7.46
N LEU A 198 0.27 -13.09 8.71
CA LEU A 198 0.73 -14.39 9.18
C LEU A 198 -0.48 -15.20 9.70
N PRO A 199 -0.78 -16.35 9.09
CA PRO A 199 -1.81 -17.25 9.60
C PRO A 199 -1.28 -18.00 10.83
N THR A 200 -2.05 -18.08 11.90
CA THR A 200 -1.57 -18.64 13.16
C THR A 200 -2.19 -20.01 13.51
N LYS A 201 -3.35 -20.34 12.95
CA LYS A 201 -4.13 -21.54 13.33
C LYS A 201 -4.68 -22.34 12.16
N SER A 202 -4.72 -21.77 10.96
CA SER A 202 -5.41 -22.35 9.81
C SER A 202 -4.63 -23.44 9.06
N GLY A 203 -3.39 -23.73 9.46
CA GLY A 203 -2.49 -24.63 8.71
C GLY A 203 -2.01 -24.08 7.36
N ARG A 204 -2.38 -22.85 7.01
CA ARG A 204 -1.95 -22.14 5.80
C ARG A 204 -0.54 -21.59 6.00
N THR A 205 0.20 -21.45 4.91
CA THR A 205 1.52 -20.78 4.92
C THR A 205 1.39 -19.30 4.62
N ASP A 206 2.37 -18.51 5.04
CA ASP A 206 2.50 -17.07 4.72
C ASP A 206 2.46 -16.85 3.21
N ALA A 207 3.09 -17.74 2.44
CA ALA A 207 3.12 -17.68 0.99
C ALA A 207 1.73 -17.85 0.36
N GLN A 208 0.91 -18.77 0.90
CA GLN A 208 -0.47 -18.96 0.43
C GLN A 208 -1.32 -17.73 0.70
N VAL A 209 -1.27 -17.17 1.93
CA VAL A 209 -2.03 -15.94 2.27
C VAL A 209 -1.58 -14.77 1.41
N ARG A 210 -0.28 -14.61 1.21
CA ARG A 210 0.28 -13.54 0.37
C ARG A 210 -0.12 -13.71 -1.10
N GLY A 211 -0.09 -14.93 -1.65
CA GLY A 211 -0.53 -15.23 -3.00
C GLY A 211 -1.99 -14.82 -3.20
N GLU A 212 -2.90 -15.25 -2.34
CA GLU A 212 -4.33 -14.88 -2.37
C GLU A 212 -4.54 -13.37 -2.23
N MET A 213 -3.74 -12.69 -1.39
CA MET A 213 -3.78 -11.24 -1.24
C MET A 213 -3.40 -10.54 -2.56
N CYS A 214 -2.36 -11.02 -3.24
CA CYS A 214 -1.93 -10.48 -4.52
C CYS A 214 -2.93 -10.82 -5.65
N ASP A 215 -3.57 -12.01 -5.62
CA ASP A 215 -4.65 -12.36 -6.55
C ASP A 215 -5.85 -11.42 -6.38
N ALA A 216 -6.26 -11.16 -5.14
CA ALA A 216 -7.35 -10.25 -4.83
C ALA A 216 -7.05 -8.81 -5.29
N LEU A 217 -5.80 -8.35 -5.13
CA LEU A 217 -5.38 -7.04 -5.60
C LEU A 217 -5.38 -6.98 -7.12
N ALA A 218 -4.82 -7.98 -7.80
CA ALA A 218 -4.77 -8.03 -9.26
C ALA A 218 -6.17 -8.04 -9.87
N ALA A 219 -7.08 -8.89 -9.36
CA ALA A 219 -8.46 -8.93 -9.81
C ALA A 219 -9.22 -7.62 -9.58
N TRP A 220 -8.95 -6.93 -8.46
CA TRP A 220 -9.55 -5.63 -8.19
C TRP A 220 -9.02 -4.56 -9.14
N VAL A 221 -7.71 -4.57 -9.45
CA VAL A 221 -7.11 -3.67 -10.45
C VAL A 221 -7.76 -3.89 -11.82
N ASP A 222 -7.96 -5.14 -12.26
CA ASP A 222 -8.60 -5.47 -13.53
C ASP A 222 -10.03 -4.92 -13.62
N GLY A 223 -10.72 -4.83 -12.50
CA GLY A 223 -12.05 -4.23 -12.42
C GLY A 223 -12.08 -2.69 -12.48
N LEU A 224 -10.92 -2.03 -12.42
CA LEU A 224 -10.79 -0.57 -12.53
C LEU A 224 -10.35 -0.10 -13.92
N LEU A 225 -9.75 -0.99 -14.72
CA LEU A 225 -9.22 -0.72 -16.07
C LEU A 225 -10.25 -0.98 -17.15
#